data_7f37d77d5c2a51c8262e73094470d257
#
_entry.id   7f37d77d5c2a51c8262e73094470d257
#
_cell.length_a   1.000
_cell.length_b   1.000
_cell.length_c   1.000
_cell.angle_alpha   90.00
_cell.angle_beta   90.00
_cell.angle_gamma   90.00
#
_symmetry.space_group_name_H-M   'P 1'
#
loop_
_entity.id
_entity.type
_entity.pdbx_description
1 polymer ?
#
loop_
_entity_poly.entity_id
_entity_poly.type
_entity_poly.pdbx_seq_one_letter_code
_entity_poly.pdbx_strand_id
1 'polypeptide(L)'
;EEVEIHALSHEAQGVSRSQDKVMFIPGTLPGETVKVQVDKEMRHFNHGKLIEIVNASPERVEPLCPHFKRCGACQLQHLASDKQLAYKQQNLHQQLTRQLKLNHIPWQTPIESEPFHYRRRARLGVRYRKQQDEIIVGFREEANKHLAAIKACPVLQPSLSGLITPLQVLISQLVSKS
;
A
#
# COMPACT_ATOMS: atom_id res chain seq x y z
N GLU A 1 4.16 15.38 15.85
CA GLU A 1 3.07 16.36 15.75
C GLU A 1 1.75 15.68 15.45
N GLU A 2 0.63 16.34 15.75
CA GLU A 2 -0.70 15.88 15.40
C GLU A 2 -1.19 16.68 14.20
N VAL A 3 -1.72 15.98 13.19
CA VAL A 3 -2.17 16.59 11.92
C VAL A 3 -3.46 15.96 11.44
N GLU A 4 -4.24 16.73 10.68
CA GLU A 4 -5.45 16.27 10.00
C GLU A 4 -5.12 15.88 8.55
N ILE A 5 -5.71 14.79 8.08
CA ILE A 5 -5.55 14.29 6.70
C ILE A 5 -6.68 14.81 5.84
N HIS A 6 -6.36 15.64 4.85
CA HIS A 6 -7.35 16.31 4.00
C HIS A 6 -7.63 15.58 2.69
N ALA A 7 -6.69 14.80 2.19
CA ALA A 7 -6.79 14.10 0.91
C ALA A 7 -5.88 12.86 0.87
N LEU A 8 -5.99 12.09 -0.20
CA LEU A 8 -4.99 11.10 -0.57
C LEU A 8 -4.24 11.54 -1.84
N SER A 9 -2.96 11.27 -1.92
CA SER A 9 -2.16 11.47 -3.12
C SER A 9 -2.44 10.37 -4.16
N HIS A 10 -1.94 10.54 -5.39
CA HIS A 10 -2.04 9.50 -6.43
C HIS A 10 -1.35 8.18 -6.06
N GLU A 11 -0.43 8.20 -5.10
CA GLU A 11 0.23 7.04 -4.53
C GLU A 11 -0.48 6.49 -3.28
N ALA A 12 -1.72 6.94 -3.03
CA ALA A 12 -2.53 6.54 -1.87
C ALA A 12 -1.90 6.87 -0.51
N GLN A 13 -1.09 7.92 -0.44
CA GLN A 13 -0.57 8.47 0.81
C GLN A 13 -1.48 9.59 1.29
N GLY A 14 -1.79 9.62 2.57
CA GLY A 14 -2.53 10.74 3.15
C GLY A 14 -1.77 12.05 2.98
N VAL A 15 -2.51 13.11 2.71
CA VAL A 15 -1.99 14.45 2.49
C VAL A 15 -2.43 15.35 3.63
N SER A 16 -1.47 15.93 4.31
CA SER A 16 -1.67 16.97 5.33
C SER A 16 -0.82 18.19 5.02
N ARG A 17 -1.00 19.24 5.78
CA ARG A 17 -0.15 20.43 5.77
C ARG A 17 0.42 20.66 7.16
N SER A 18 1.72 20.80 7.24
CA SER A 18 2.44 21.14 8.46
C SER A 18 3.47 22.22 8.13
N GLN A 19 3.46 23.32 8.92
CA GLN A 19 4.39 24.45 8.76
C GLN A 19 4.48 24.97 7.32
N ASP A 20 3.33 25.17 6.66
CA ASP A 20 3.20 25.60 5.26
C ASP A 20 3.73 24.63 4.20
N LYS A 21 4.20 23.44 4.57
CA LYS A 21 4.59 22.39 3.67
C LYS A 21 3.55 21.27 3.59
N VAL A 22 3.44 20.70 2.41
CA VAL A 22 2.66 19.47 2.23
C VAL A 22 3.41 18.30 2.87
N MET A 23 2.69 17.45 3.61
CA MET A 23 3.23 16.22 4.17
C MET A 23 2.49 15.02 3.61
N PHE A 24 3.24 14.02 3.13
CA PHE A 24 2.72 12.74 2.66
C PHE A 24 2.92 11.68 3.74
N ILE A 25 1.82 11.00 4.12
CA ILE A 25 1.80 10.06 5.25
C ILE A 25 1.16 8.75 4.79
N PRO A 26 1.97 7.70 4.52
CA PRO A 26 1.44 6.39 4.15
C PRO A 26 0.53 5.80 5.23
N GLY A 27 -0.50 5.04 4.79
CA GLY A 27 -1.39 4.31 5.70
C GLY A 27 -2.46 5.14 6.41
N THR A 28 -2.64 6.41 6.02
CA THR A 28 -3.68 7.31 6.55
C THR A 28 -4.77 7.58 5.53
N LEU A 29 -5.96 8.01 5.99
CA LEU A 29 -7.14 8.27 5.18
C LEU A 29 -7.67 9.70 5.41
N PRO A 30 -8.35 10.29 4.43
CA PRO A 30 -8.99 11.60 4.61
C PRO A 30 -9.97 11.61 5.78
N GLY A 31 -10.01 12.71 6.51
CA GLY A 31 -10.84 12.91 7.71
C GLY A 31 -10.25 12.28 8.97
N GLU A 32 -9.05 11.71 8.91
CA GLU A 32 -8.37 11.23 10.11
C GLU A 32 -7.56 12.32 10.78
N THR A 33 -7.51 12.28 12.11
CA THR A 33 -6.52 12.99 12.92
C THR A 33 -5.46 11.99 13.36
N VAL A 34 -4.20 12.26 13.07
CA VAL A 34 -3.11 11.33 13.29
C VAL A 34 -1.90 11.99 13.95
N LYS A 35 -1.20 11.23 14.78
CA LYS A 35 0.14 11.62 15.26
C LYS A 35 1.19 11.11 14.30
N VAL A 36 2.06 12.00 13.87
CA VAL A 36 3.10 11.71 12.89
C VAL A 36 4.47 12.16 13.38
N GLN A 37 5.48 11.45 12.93
CA GLN A 37 6.87 11.87 13.01
C GLN A 37 7.36 12.23 11.61
N VAL A 38 8.00 13.38 11.45
CA VAL A 38 8.67 13.72 10.19
C VAL A 38 9.81 12.73 9.98
N ASP A 39 9.75 11.99 8.88
CA ASP A 39 10.76 10.98 8.51
C ASP A 39 11.82 11.57 7.57
N LYS A 40 11.37 12.35 6.59
CA LYS A 40 12.26 13.04 5.65
C LYS A 40 11.72 14.44 5.34
N GLU A 41 12.61 15.42 5.47
CA GLU A 41 12.35 16.78 5.03
C GLU A 41 12.91 17.00 3.62
N MET A 42 12.04 17.44 2.71
CA MET A 42 12.40 17.84 1.36
C MET A 42 12.18 19.36 1.19
N ARG A 43 12.73 19.93 0.12
CA ARG A 43 12.60 21.37 -0.12
C ARG A 43 11.15 21.86 -0.17
N HIS A 44 10.26 21.10 -0.81
CA HIS A 44 8.89 21.53 -1.10
C HIS A 44 7.81 20.70 -0.37
N PHE A 45 8.17 19.58 0.23
CA PHE A 45 7.24 18.70 0.95
C PHE A 45 7.99 17.87 1.99
N ASN A 46 7.26 17.25 2.89
CA ASN A 46 7.79 16.34 3.90
C ASN A 46 7.19 14.95 3.73
N HIS A 47 7.91 13.91 4.15
CA HIS A 47 7.36 12.60 4.40
C HIS A 47 7.16 12.42 5.91
N GLY A 48 5.95 11.99 6.28
CA GLY A 48 5.60 11.66 7.66
C GLY A 48 5.48 10.15 7.85
N LYS A 49 5.92 9.68 8.99
CA LYS A 49 5.68 8.33 9.48
C LYS A 49 4.50 8.36 10.44
N LEU A 50 3.47 7.57 10.15
CA LEU A 50 2.33 7.38 11.03
C LEU A 50 2.77 6.73 12.35
N ILE A 51 2.46 7.35 13.48
CA ILE A 51 2.71 6.82 14.82
C ILE A 51 1.41 6.29 15.42
N GLU A 52 0.33 7.07 15.36
CA GLU A 52 -0.95 6.74 15.97
C GLU A 52 -2.10 7.40 15.19
N ILE A 53 -3.22 6.72 15.11
CA ILE A 53 -4.49 7.29 14.62
C ILE A 53 -5.28 7.75 15.85
N VAL A 54 -5.45 9.04 16.01
CA VAL A 54 -6.19 9.64 17.13
C VAL A 54 -7.69 9.54 16.88
N ASN A 55 -8.13 9.97 15.68
CA ASN A 55 -9.50 9.83 15.22
C ASN A 55 -9.49 9.13 13.86
N ALA A 56 -10.12 7.98 13.79
CA ALA A 56 -10.19 7.19 12.56
C ALA A 56 -11.31 7.67 11.63
N SER A 57 -11.07 7.55 10.32
CA SER A 57 -12.11 7.73 9.30
C SER A 57 -13.18 6.64 9.42
N PRO A 58 -14.47 6.96 9.22
CA PRO A 58 -15.53 5.94 9.16
C PRO A 58 -15.38 4.98 7.98
N GLU A 59 -14.57 5.35 6.99
CA GLU A 59 -14.27 4.51 5.82
C GLU A 59 -13.10 3.54 6.05
N ARG A 60 -12.44 3.63 7.23
CA ARG A 60 -11.35 2.74 7.60
C ARG A 60 -11.86 1.37 7.95
N VAL A 61 -11.20 0.36 7.39
CA VAL A 61 -11.43 -1.05 7.71
C VAL A 61 -10.12 -1.73 8.12
N GLU A 62 -10.22 -2.82 8.88
CA GLU A 62 -9.05 -3.65 9.17
C GLU A 62 -8.63 -4.42 7.92
N PRO A 63 -7.37 -4.30 7.48
CA PRO A 63 -6.87 -5.03 6.31
C PRO A 63 -6.95 -6.54 6.49
N LEU A 64 -7.52 -7.25 5.51
CA LEU A 64 -7.57 -8.72 5.52
C LEU A 64 -6.17 -9.37 5.50
N CYS A 65 -5.19 -8.69 4.89
CA CYS A 65 -3.83 -9.21 4.75
C CYS A 65 -3.00 -8.91 6.01
N PRO A 66 -2.51 -9.93 6.74
CA PRO A 66 -1.67 -9.71 7.92
C PRO A 66 -0.32 -9.07 7.59
N HIS A 67 0.06 -9.05 6.32
CA HIS A 67 1.31 -8.45 5.86
C HIS A 67 1.15 -7.02 5.34
N PHE A 68 -0.07 -6.44 5.38
CA PHE A 68 -0.38 -5.15 4.76
C PHE A 68 0.54 -4.01 5.22
N LYS A 69 0.82 -3.90 6.51
CA LYS A 69 1.68 -2.83 7.06
C LYS A 69 3.16 -2.94 6.66
N ARG A 70 3.57 -4.07 6.10
CA ARG A 70 4.97 -4.32 5.75
C ARG A 70 5.17 -4.54 4.26
N CYS A 71 4.25 -5.27 3.63
CA CYS A 71 4.31 -5.61 2.22
C CYS A 71 3.88 -4.43 1.34
N GLY A 72 4.74 -3.97 0.44
CA GLY A 72 4.46 -2.85 -0.47
C GLY A 72 3.62 -3.21 -1.71
N ALA A 73 3.03 -4.42 -1.77
CA ALA A 73 2.24 -4.83 -2.94
C ALA A 73 0.81 -4.28 -2.95
N CYS A 74 0.30 -3.78 -1.82
CA CYS A 74 -1.04 -3.22 -1.65
C CYS A 74 -0.97 -1.95 -0.81
N GLN A 75 -1.72 -0.91 -1.18
CA GLN A 75 -1.67 0.40 -0.53
C GLN A 75 -3.00 0.83 0.09
N LEU A 76 -4.12 0.20 -0.29
CA LEU A 76 -5.46 0.67 0.08
C LEU A 76 -6.31 -0.36 0.84
N GLN A 77 -5.75 -1.46 1.36
CA GLN A 77 -6.56 -2.48 2.06
C GLN A 77 -7.19 -1.96 3.36
N HIS A 78 -6.71 -0.85 3.89
CA HIS A 78 -7.28 -0.18 5.06
C HIS A 78 -8.45 0.77 4.73
N LEU A 79 -8.78 0.94 3.45
CA LEU A 79 -9.94 1.67 2.95
C LEU A 79 -11.00 0.69 2.48
N ALA A 80 -12.27 0.91 2.84
CA ALA A 80 -13.40 0.10 2.38
C ALA A 80 -13.42 -0.05 0.86
N SER A 81 -13.70 -1.24 0.34
CA SER A 81 -13.49 -1.57 -1.07
C SER A 81 -14.35 -0.74 -2.04
N ASP A 82 -15.60 -0.43 -1.66
CA ASP A 82 -16.49 0.47 -2.39
C ASP A 82 -15.91 1.90 -2.48
N LYS A 83 -15.23 2.35 -1.44
CA LYS A 83 -14.59 3.66 -1.39
C LYS A 83 -13.29 3.72 -2.20
N GLN A 84 -12.59 2.59 -2.35
CA GLN A 84 -11.38 2.52 -3.16
C GLN A 84 -11.64 2.89 -4.63
N LEU A 85 -12.77 2.46 -5.19
CA LEU A 85 -13.14 2.78 -6.57
C LEU A 85 -13.42 4.27 -6.74
N ALA A 86 -14.28 4.83 -5.89
CA ALA A 86 -14.60 6.25 -5.89
C ALA A 86 -13.34 7.12 -5.77
N TYR A 87 -12.45 6.74 -4.87
CA TYR A 87 -11.18 7.41 -4.68
C TYR A 87 -10.28 7.37 -5.93
N LYS A 88 -10.11 6.21 -6.55
CA LYS A 88 -9.31 6.05 -7.78
C LYS A 88 -9.86 6.89 -8.92
N GLN A 89 -11.19 6.90 -9.08
CA GLN A 89 -11.88 7.69 -10.10
C GLN A 89 -11.70 9.20 -9.85
N GLN A 90 -11.87 9.65 -8.61
CA GLN A 90 -11.68 11.06 -8.24
C GLN A 90 -10.24 11.52 -8.50
N ASN A 91 -9.26 10.69 -8.16
CA ASN A 91 -7.85 11.00 -8.37
C ASN A 91 -7.52 11.12 -9.87
N LEU A 92 -7.98 10.16 -10.68
CA LEU A 92 -7.82 10.20 -12.13
C LEU A 92 -8.53 11.42 -12.74
N HIS A 93 -9.74 11.73 -12.27
CA HIS A 93 -10.49 12.92 -12.69
C HIS A 93 -9.68 14.20 -12.45
N GLN A 94 -9.14 14.37 -11.25
CA GLN A 94 -8.33 15.53 -10.92
C GLN A 94 -7.06 15.63 -11.79
N GLN A 95 -6.39 14.52 -12.05
CA GLN A 95 -5.21 14.49 -12.91
C GLN A 95 -5.55 14.90 -14.35
N LEU A 96 -6.60 14.31 -14.94
CA LEU A 96 -7.05 14.64 -16.30
C LEU A 96 -7.50 16.09 -16.42
N THR A 97 -8.28 16.59 -15.47
CA THR A 97 -8.73 17.99 -15.45
C THR A 97 -7.55 18.96 -15.41
N ARG A 98 -6.55 18.69 -14.56
CA ARG A 98 -5.37 19.56 -14.45
C ARG A 98 -4.48 19.51 -15.69
N GLN A 99 -4.23 18.32 -16.24
CA GLN A 99 -3.30 18.14 -17.35
C GLN A 99 -3.91 18.56 -18.70
N LEU A 100 -5.17 18.21 -18.91
CA LEU A 100 -5.86 18.44 -20.18
C LEU A 100 -6.71 19.72 -20.19
N LYS A 101 -6.84 20.39 -19.02
CA LYS A 101 -7.70 21.58 -18.82
C LYS A 101 -9.15 21.35 -19.28
N LEU A 102 -9.65 20.12 -19.08
CA LEU A 102 -11.01 19.75 -19.44
C LEU A 102 -11.97 20.14 -18.32
N ASN A 103 -13.07 20.81 -18.68
CA ASN A 103 -14.13 21.15 -17.72
C ASN A 103 -15.10 19.99 -17.48
N HIS A 104 -15.13 19.03 -18.39
CA HIS A 104 -15.99 17.84 -18.30
C HIS A 104 -15.28 16.62 -18.86
N ILE A 105 -15.36 15.52 -18.13
CA ILE A 105 -14.83 14.21 -18.55
C ILE A 105 -16.02 13.25 -18.61
N PRO A 106 -16.35 12.69 -19.78
CA PRO A 106 -17.44 11.71 -19.90
C PRO A 106 -17.02 10.37 -19.31
N TRP A 107 -17.43 10.12 -18.08
CA TRP A 107 -17.22 8.84 -17.41
C TRP A 107 -18.25 7.79 -17.89
N GLN A 108 -17.76 6.60 -18.15
CA GLN A 108 -18.59 5.41 -18.30
C GLN A 108 -18.66 4.65 -16.98
N THR A 109 -19.60 3.73 -16.88
CA THR A 109 -19.70 2.83 -15.72
C THR A 109 -18.37 2.09 -15.52
N PRO A 110 -17.79 2.13 -14.33
CA PRO A 110 -16.53 1.43 -14.06
C PRO A 110 -16.68 -0.08 -14.20
N ILE A 111 -15.60 -0.73 -14.64
CA ILE A 111 -15.50 -2.19 -14.63
C ILE A 111 -14.94 -2.59 -13.28
N GLU A 112 -15.72 -3.36 -12.53
CA GLU A 112 -15.37 -3.84 -11.21
C GLU A 112 -15.13 -5.34 -11.19
N SER A 113 -14.34 -5.81 -10.24
CA SER A 113 -14.12 -7.22 -9.95
C SER A 113 -14.10 -7.43 -8.43
N GLU A 114 -14.10 -8.69 -8.01
CA GLU A 114 -13.91 -9.02 -6.61
C GLU A 114 -12.63 -8.37 -6.04
N PRO A 115 -12.69 -7.82 -4.81
CA PRO A 115 -11.57 -7.09 -4.21
C PRO A 115 -10.38 -7.98 -3.84
N PHE A 116 -10.60 -9.29 -3.75
CA PHE A 116 -9.60 -10.31 -3.44
C PHE A 116 -9.56 -11.39 -4.51
N HIS A 117 -8.49 -12.20 -4.51
CA HIS A 117 -8.31 -13.38 -5.40
C HIS A 117 -8.32 -13.07 -6.91
N TYR A 118 -8.24 -11.79 -7.30
CA TYR A 118 -8.29 -11.36 -8.71
C TYR A 118 -6.93 -11.51 -9.42
N ARG A 119 -5.82 -11.54 -8.67
CA ARG A 119 -4.48 -11.49 -9.25
C ARG A 119 -4.00 -12.86 -9.69
N ARG A 120 -3.87 -13.04 -11.01
CA ARG A 120 -3.47 -14.31 -11.64
C ARG A 120 -1.98 -14.41 -11.95
N ARG A 121 -1.19 -13.37 -11.70
CA ARG A 121 0.24 -13.32 -12.00
C ARG A 121 0.96 -12.48 -10.96
N ALA A 122 2.08 -12.98 -10.46
CA ALA A 122 2.94 -12.24 -9.54
C ALA A 122 4.42 -12.54 -9.81
N ARG A 123 5.26 -11.57 -9.49
CA ARG A 123 6.70 -11.74 -9.42
C ARG A 123 7.09 -11.61 -7.95
N LEU A 124 7.51 -12.69 -7.34
CA LEU A 124 8.03 -12.70 -5.97
C LEU A 124 9.56 -12.62 -6.01
N GLY A 125 10.14 -11.91 -5.06
CA GLY A 125 11.56 -11.94 -4.80
C GLY A 125 11.92 -13.12 -3.90
N VAL A 126 13.14 -13.63 -4.06
CA VAL A 126 13.73 -14.64 -3.18
C VAL A 126 15.01 -14.07 -2.59
N ARG A 127 15.24 -14.27 -1.30
CA ARG A 127 16.47 -13.85 -0.61
C ARG A 127 16.84 -14.82 0.49
N TYR A 128 18.11 -15.21 0.50
CA TYR A 128 18.68 -15.98 1.61
C TYR A 128 19.23 -15.03 2.68
N ARG A 129 18.83 -15.23 3.93
CA ARG A 129 19.35 -14.54 5.11
C ARG A 129 20.35 -15.43 5.82
N LYS A 130 21.65 -15.20 5.61
CA LYS A 130 22.73 -16.01 6.22
C LYS A 130 22.65 -16.10 7.75
N GLN A 131 22.37 -14.99 8.43
CA GLN A 131 22.33 -14.93 9.90
C GLN A 131 21.24 -15.79 10.53
N GLN A 132 20.14 -16.03 9.83
CA GLN A 132 18.97 -16.76 10.30
C GLN A 132 18.81 -18.11 9.60
N ASP A 133 19.71 -18.45 8.66
CA ASP A 133 19.62 -19.63 7.77
C ASP A 133 18.21 -19.76 7.15
N GLU A 134 17.65 -18.65 6.68
CA GLU A 134 16.25 -18.57 6.22
C GLU A 134 16.17 -18.10 4.77
N ILE A 135 15.33 -18.78 3.99
CA ILE A 135 14.90 -18.31 2.66
C ILE A 135 13.65 -17.47 2.84
N ILE A 136 13.67 -16.23 2.36
CA ILE A 136 12.51 -15.37 2.27
C ILE A 136 11.98 -15.40 0.85
N VAL A 137 10.68 -15.63 0.72
CA VAL A 137 9.91 -15.45 -0.51
C VAL A 137 8.83 -14.41 -0.26
N GLY A 138 8.75 -13.38 -1.11
CA GLY A 138 7.74 -12.35 -0.93
C GLY A 138 7.87 -11.16 -1.87
N PHE A 139 7.05 -10.15 -1.62
CA PHE A 139 7.12 -8.86 -2.29
C PHE A 139 8.10 -7.93 -1.60
N ARG A 140 8.50 -6.86 -2.27
CA ARG A 140 9.29 -5.79 -1.63
C ARG A 140 8.47 -5.13 -0.52
N GLU A 141 9.15 -4.75 0.54
CA GLU A 141 8.56 -3.91 1.59
C GLU A 141 8.31 -2.49 1.05
N GLU A 142 7.32 -1.82 1.60
CA GLU A 142 6.96 -0.47 1.18
C GLU A 142 8.06 0.55 1.50
N ALA A 143 8.62 0.47 2.70
CA ALA A 143 9.56 1.46 3.20
C ALA A 143 11.02 1.26 2.75
N ASN A 144 11.38 0.10 2.19
CA ASN A 144 12.77 -0.24 1.91
C ASN A 144 12.94 -1.28 0.79
N LYS A 145 14.19 -1.65 0.50
CA LYS A 145 14.54 -2.64 -0.53
C LYS A 145 14.48 -4.10 -0.05
N HIS A 146 14.04 -4.34 1.19
CA HIS A 146 13.93 -5.70 1.72
C HIS A 146 12.71 -6.42 1.15
N LEU A 147 12.64 -7.72 1.39
CA LEU A 147 11.49 -8.54 1.07
C LEU A 147 10.66 -8.78 2.32
N ALA A 148 9.37 -8.53 2.23
CA ALA A 148 8.40 -8.97 3.22
C ALA A 148 8.21 -10.48 3.08
N ALA A 149 8.58 -11.24 4.11
CA ALA A 149 8.28 -12.66 4.15
C ALA A 149 6.77 -12.85 4.22
N ILE A 150 6.19 -13.48 3.22
CA ILE A 150 4.75 -13.78 3.18
C ILE A 150 4.52 -15.28 3.11
N LYS A 151 3.49 -15.76 3.80
CA LYS A 151 3.06 -17.17 3.74
C LYS A 151 1.83 -17.35 2.84
N ALA A 152 1.04 -16.30 2.71
CA ALA A 152 -0.15 -16.25 1.88
C ALA A 152 -0.37 -14.82 1.38
N CYS A 153 -1.17 -14.68 0.32
CA CYS A 153 -1.52 -13.38 -0.24
C CYS A 153 -2.99 -13.38 -0.68
N PRO A 154 -3.88 -12.64 0.00
CA PRO A 154 -5.32 -12.67 -0.28
C PRO A 154 -5.70 -12.06 -1.64
N VAL A 155 -4.84 -11.25 -2.27
CA VAL A 155 -5.13 -10.72 -3.61
C VAL A 155 -4.74 -11.68 -4.74
N LEU A 156 -3.87 -12.67 -4.48
CA LEU A 156 -3.56 -13.73 -5.42
C LEU A 156 -4.70 -14.75 -5.49
N GLN A 157 -4.88 -15.37 -6.67
CA GLN A 157 -5.71 -16.56 -6.76
C GLN A 157 -5.29 -17.60 -5.72
N PRO A 158 -6.23 -18.34 -5.10
CA PRO A 158 -5.91 -19.30 -4.04
C PRO A 158 -4.86 -20.33 -4.43
N SER A 159 -4.91 -20.85 -5.67
CA SER A 159 -3.90 -21.77 -6.20
C SER A 159 -2.49 -21.18 -6.24
N LEU A 160 -2.34 -19.90 -6.59
CA LEU A 160 -1.05 -19.22 -6.59
C LEU A 160 -0.59 -18.86 -5.18
N SER A 161 -1.52 -18.40 -4.34
CA SER A 161 -1.22 -18.09 -2.94
C SER A 161 -0.72 -19.33 -2.19
N GLY A 162 -1.34 -20.49 -2.44
CA GLY A 162 -0.95 -21.77 -1.85
C GLY A 162 0.44 -22.27 -2.26
N LEU A 163 1.01 -21.78 -3.36
CA LEU A 163 2.36 -22.16 -3.80
C LEU A 163 3.50 -21.44 -3.06
N ILE A 164 3.22 -20.35 -2.34
CA ILE A 164 4.28 -19.53 -1.72
C ILE A 164 5.12 -20.37 -0.74
N THR A 165 4.47 -21.05 0.20
CA THR A 165 5.17 -21.88 1.20
C THR A 165 5.86 -23.09 0.59
N PRO A 166 5.24 -23.90 -0.30
CA PRO A 166 5.93 -25.00 -0.99
C PRO A 166 7.17 -24.53 -1.78
N LEU A 167 7.08 -23.39 -2.47
CA LEU A 167 8.23 -22.83 -3.19
C LEU A 167 9.35 -22.40 -2.23
N GLN A 168 9.02 -21.80 -1.09
CA GLN A 168 10.01 -21.46 -0.08
C GLN A 168 10.76 -22.70 0.44
N VAL A 169 10.03 -23.78 0.73
CA VAL A 169 10.61 -25.05 1.16
C VAL A 169 11.52 -25.64 0.06
N LEU A 170 11.03 -25.72 -1.18
CA LEU A 170 11.80 -26.25 -2.30
C LEU A 170 13.12 -25.46 -2.51
N ILE A 171 13.03 -24.13 -2.52
CA ILE A 171 14.21 -23.28 -2.72
C ILE A 171 15.21 -23.47 -1.56
N SER A 172 14.73 -23.63 -0.31
CA SER A 172 15.60 -23.86 0.84
C SER A 172 16.40 -25.15 0.76
N GLN A 173 15.88 -26.16 0.05
CA GLN A 173 16.58 -27.42 -0.22
C GLN A 173 17.61 -27.32 -1.34
N LEU A 174 17.40 -26.40 -2.28
CA LEU A 174 18.26 -26.21 -3.46
C LEU A 174 19.44 -25.26 -3.23
N VAL A 175 19.30 -24.35 -2.25
CA VAL A 175 20.38 -23.41 -1.94
C VAL A 175 21.49 -24.13 -1.22
N SER A 176 22.66 -24.26 -1.88
CA SER A 176 23.86 -24.77 -1.22
C SER A 176 24.26 -23.83 -0.08
N LYS A 177 24.37 -24.37 1.12
CA LYS A 177 24.86 -23.66 2.31
C LYS A 177 26.39 -23.53 2.21
N SER A 178 26.85 -22.64 1.33
CA SER A 178 28.27 -22.30 1.21
C SER A 178 28.59 -21.01 1.97
#